data_78b43d9310de1377a1621960de7e702c
#
_entry.id   78b43d9310de1377a1621960de7e702c
#
_cell.length_a   1.000
_cell.length_b   1.000
_cell.length_c   1.000
_cell.angle_alpha   90.00
_cell.angle_beta   90.00
_cell.angle_gamma   90.00
#
_symmetry.space_group_name_H-M   'P 1'
#
loop_
_entity.id
_entity.type
_entity.pdbx_description
1 polymer ?
#
loop_
_entity_poly.entity_id
_entity_poly.type
_entity_poly.pdbx_seq_one_letter_code
_entity_poly.pdbx_strand_id
1 'polypeptide(L)'
;MKQQDMTVLAEFAYTIPALSHGYAGQTLYVDVGRGQISGRPVTEDMKERFIGGRGFDLWLLWHGVNDNTRWDSPENEIVISSGPCGGTSQYPGSGKSIAATISPLTDVVIDSNAGGHFGPYLKFAGWDAIELQGQSERDVIVTIDASAGEGGEGYVKIIDAPADCPVDTHVLGRWINDTFAETEPDRELMAFVSTGSGSNATRMGCLNFSLYDRKRRDLRYKQAGRGGIGTVFRHKRIRAVIVRTTRFGADTNGPADPTRIAQTGADMRREVTRWDPVQNRMRSRGTSYLVQIMDDYDLLPVRNFQFGAHPDTPLINGDVWEQRFTQN
;
A
#
# COMPACT_ATOMS: atom_id res chain seq x y z
N MET A 1 -24.79 -9.29 -0.72
CA MET A 1 -24.19 -10.46 -0.03
C MET A 1 -23.38 -9.92 1.13
N LYS A 2 -23.50 -10.48 2.32
CA LYS A 2 -22.66 -10.10 3.47
C LYS A 2 -21.41 -10.99 3.50
N GLN A 3 -20.34 -10.51 4.14
CA GLN A 3 -19.10 -11.28 4.31
C GLN A 3 -19.36 -12.69 4.87
N GLN A 4 -20.34 -12.84 5.76
CA GLN A 4 -20.72 -14.10 6.40
C GLN A 4 -21.24 -15.18 5.44
N ASP A 5 -21.69 -14.77 4.24
CA ASP A 5 -22.24 -15.67 3.22
C ASP A 5 -21.17 -16.19 2.25
N MET A 6 -19.92 -15.76 2.39
CA MET A 6 -18.82 -16.11 1.48
C MET A 6 -18.15 -17.42 1.90
N THR A 7 -17.78 -18.25 0.92
CA THR A 7 -17.08 -19.51 1.19
C THR A 7 -15.65 -19.25 1.61
N VAL A 8 -15.28 -19.71 2.80
CA VAL A 8 -13.90 -19.70 3.29
C VAL A 8 -13.16 -20.89 2.71
N LEU A 9 -12.05 -20.64 2.01
CA LEU A 9 -11.19 -21.64 1.38
C LEU A 9 -10.03 -22.05 2.31
N ALA A 10 -9.51 -21.09 3.07
CA ALA A 10 -8.49 -21.32 4.10
C ALA A 10 -8.62 -20.26 5.21
N GLU A 11 -8.24 -20.64 6.41
CA GLU A 11 -8.25 -19.77 7.59
C GLU A 11 -7.02 -20.04 8.46
N PHE A 12 -6.48 -18.96 9.03
CA PHE A 12 -5.35 -18.97 9.96
C PHE A 12 -5.64 -18.03 11.12
N ALA A 13 -5.67 -18.56 12.33
CA ALA A 13 -5.82 -17.79 13.56
C ALA A 13 -4.44 -17.45 14.14
N TYR A 14 -4.30 -16.26 14.72
CA TYR A 14 -3.07 -15.82 15.36
C TYR A 14 -3.37 -14.87 16.53
N THR A 15 -2.43 -14.74 17.45
CA THR A 15 -2.51 -13.69 18.47
C THR A 15 -1.93 -12.39 17.93
N ILE A 16 -2.67 -11.30 18.03
CA ILE A 16 -2.24 -9.97 17.56
C ILE A 16 -1.11 -9.48 18.50
N PRO A 17 0.14 -9.32 18.03
CA PRO A 17 1.25 -8.93 18.88
C PRO A 17 1.19 -7.45 19.24
N ALA A 18 1.78 -7.12 20.41
CA ALA A 18 2.17 -5.74 20.69
C ALA A 18 3.26 -5.27 19.73
N LEU A 19 3.16 -4.03 19.27
CA LEU A 19 4.23 -3.43 18.46
C LEU A 19 5.37 -2.95 19.38
N SER A 20 6.58 -3.20 18.95
CA SER A 20 7.79 -2.77 19.65
C SER A 20 8.75 -2.08 18.71
N HIS A 21 9.12 -0.83 19.01
CA HIS A 21 10.04 -0.02 18.19
C HIS A 21 9.61 0.11 16.72
N GLY A 22 8.30 0.08 16.48
CA GLY A 22 7.70 0.16 15.15
C GLY A 22 7.62 -1.17 14.38
N TYR A 23 7.88 -2.30 15.04
CA TYR A 23 7.79 -3.64 14.44
C TYR A 23 6.73 -4.50 15.11
N ALA A 24 6.05 -5.31 14.31
CA ALA A 24 5.21 -6.40 14.74
C ALA A 24 6.06 -7.68 15.04
N GLY A 25 7.25 -7.75 14.45
CA GLY A 25 8.19 -8.87 14.64
C GLY A 25 7.89 -10.10 13.80
N GLN A 26 6.92 -10.00 12.87
CA GLN A 26 6.57 -11.11 11.98
C GLN A 26 6.04 -10.62 10.63
N THR A 27 6.14 -11.48 9.60
CA THR A 27 5.56 -11.31 8.28
C THR A 27 4.47 -12.35 8.03
N LEU A 28 3.50 -12.01 7.17
CA LEU A 28 2.40 -12.89 6.78
C LEU A 28 2.69 -13.49 5.40
N TYR A 29 2.75 -14.82 5.33
CA TYR A 29 2.85 -15.55 4.07
C TYR A 29 1.49 -16.11 3.68
N VAL A 30 1.07 -15.88 2.42
CA VAL A 30 -0.20 -16.35 1.85
C VAL A 30 0.05 -16.93 0.47
N ASP A 31 -0.10 -18.25 0.31
CA ASP A 31 -0.13 -18.92 -0.99
C ASP A 31 -1.59 -19.17 -1.39
N VAL A 32 -2.09 -18.38 -2.31
CA VAL A 32 -3.50 -18.45 -2.76
C VAL A 32 -3.79 -19.67 -3.66
N GLY A 33 -2.76 -20.29 -4.23
CA GLY A 33 -2.90 -21.50 -5.03
C GLY A 33 -3.04 -22.76 -4.20
N ARG A 34 -2.29 -22.83 -3.08
CA ARG A 34 -2.31 -23.97 -2.16
C ARG A 34 -3.23 -23.77 -0.98
N GLY A 35 -3.77 -22.59 -0.78
CA GLY A 35 -4.57 -22.25 0.41
C GLY A 35 -3.74 -22.25 1.69
N GLN A 36 -2.45 -21.96 1.63
CA GLN A 36 -1.55 -21.97 2.76
C GLN A 36 -1.39 -20.55 3.34
N ILE A 37 -1.53 -20.43 4.66
CA ILE A 37 -1.35 -19.18 5.40
C ILE A 37 -0.44 -19.47 6.59
N SER A 38 0.58 -18.63 6.82
CA SER A 38 1.46 -18.76 7.98
C SER A 38 2.13 -17.45 8.36
N GLY A 39 2.49 -17.33 9.64
CA GLY A 39 3.38 -16.29 10.14
C GLY A 39 4.84 -16.71 10.05
N ARG A 40 5.73 -15.76 9.73
CA ARG A 40 7.18 -15.95 9.70
C ARG A 40 7.84 -14.89 10.57
N PRO A 41 8.86 -15.21 11.40
CA PRO A 41 9.49 -14.21 12.24
C PRO A 41 10.34 -13.23 11.42
N VAL A 42 10.30 -11.96 11.80
CA VAL A 42 11.29 -10.96 11.35
C VAL A 42 12.54 -11.14 12.22
N THR A 43 13.65 -11.52 11.61
CA THR A 43 14.91 -11.77 12.32
C THR A 43 15.65 -10.47 12.64
N GLU A 44 16.51 -10.49 13.65
CA GLU A 44 17.39 -9.34 13.93
C GLU A 44 18.32 -9.02 12.75
N ASP A 45 18.80 -10.04 12.02
CA ASP A 45 19.59 -9.85 10.79
C ASP A 45 18.82 -9.05 9.71
N MET A 46 17.50 -9.29 9.55
CA MET A 46 16.67 -8.48 8.65
C MET A 46 16.58 -7.03 9.10
N LYS A 47 16.40 -6.77 10.40
CA LYS A 47 16.29 -5.41 10.95
C LYS A 47 17.61 -4.65 10.86
N GLU A 48 18.73 -5.30 11.17
CA GLU A 48 20.07 -4.70 11.11
C GLU A 48 20.47 -4.32 9.68
N ARG A 49 20.17 -5.20 8.71
CA ARG A 49 20.54 -4.96 7.30
C ARG A 49 19.63 -3.97 6.59
N PHE A 50 18.33 -4.01 6.86
CA PHE A 50 17.32 -3.39 5.98
C PHE A 50 16.36 -2.45 6.67
N ILE A 51 16.32 -2.36 7.96
CA ILE A 51 15.42 -1.50 8.73
C ILE A 51 13.92 -1.85 8.50
N GLY A 52 13.48 -2.06 7.25
CA GLY A 52 12.10 -2.35 6.85
C GLY A 52 11.77 -1.83 5.45
N GLY A 53 10.48 -1.82 5.10
CA GLY A 53 10.01 -1.31 3.81
C GLY A 53 10.66 -2.06 2.64
N ARG A 54 11.19 -1.32 1.66
CA ARG A 54 11.83 -1.91 0.47
C ARG A 54 12.87 -2.99 0.81
N GLY A 55 13.63 -2.81 1.88
CA GLY A 55 14.63 -3.79 2.28
C GLY A 55 13.99 -5.12 2.68
N PHE A 56 12.90 -5.09 3.44
CA PHE A 56 12.13 -6.29 3.77
C PHE A 56 11.48 -6.91 2.54
N ASP A 57 10.90 -6.10 1.66
CA ASP A 57 10.29 -6.59 0.42
C ASP A 57 11.31 -7.35 -0.45
N LEU A 58 12.51 -6.78 -0.62
CA LEU A 58 13.57 -7.41 -1.41
C LEU A 58 14.15 -8.65 -0.75
N TRP A 59 14.28 -8.64 0.58
CA TRP A 59 14.73 -9.81 1.34
C TRP A 59 13.77 -10.98 1.19
N LEU A 60 12.48 -10.73 1.38
CA LEU A 60 11.45 -11.77 1.30
C LEU A 60 11.33 -12.29 -0.13
N LEU A 61 11.27 -11.40 -1.12
CA LEU A 61 11.22 -11.78 -2.53
C LEU A 61 12.45 -12.61 -2.96
N TRP A 62 13.65 -12.24 -2.48
CA TRP A 62 14.89 -12.99 -2.78
C TRP A 62 14.82 -14.44 -2.30
N HIS A 63 14.17 -14.68 -1.16
CA HIS A 63 14.02 -16.04 -0.62
C HIS A 63 12.79 -16.79 -1.16
N GLY A 64 11.83 -16.05 -1.73
CA GLY A 64 10.59 -16.60 -2.28
C GLY A 64 10.64 -17.00 -3.74
N VAL A 65 11.64 -16.50 -4.49
CA VAL A 65 11.80 -16.77 -5.93
C VAL A 65 13.14 -17.43 -6.25
N ASN A 66 13.30 -17.88 -7.49
CA ASN A 66 14.56 -18.46 -8.00
C ASN A 66 14.84 -17.95 -9.42
N ASP A 67 16.01 -18.34 -9.99
CA ASP A 67 16.48 -17.86 -11.30
C ASP A 67 15.53 -18.15 -12.47
N ASN A 68 14.63 -19.12 -12.33
CA ASN A 68 13.64 -19.48 -13.35
C ASN A 68 12.28 -18.80 -13.15
N THR A 69 12.09 -18.10 -12.03
CA THR A 69 10.82 -17.45 -11.73
C THR A 69 10.58 -16.27 -12.68
N ARG A 70 9.45 -16.31 -13.39
CA ARG A 70 8.98 -15.25 -14.27
C ARG A 70 7.86 -14.48 -13.59
N TRP A 71 7.50 -13.31 -14.16
CA TRP A 71 6.43 -12.49 -13.61
C TRP A 71 5.07 -13.21 -13.48
N ASP A 72 4.79 -14.19 -14.36
CA ASP A 72 3.56 -14.99 -14.42
C ASP A 72 3.68 -16.35 -13.73
N SER A 73 4.84 -16.70 -13.21
CA SER A 73 5.02 -17.92 -12.44
C SER A 73 4.19 -17.88 -11.14
N PRO A 74 3.55 -19.00 -10.74
CA PRO A 74 2.92 -19.10 -9.41
C PRO A 74 3.88 -18.77 -8.27
N GLU A 75 5.17 -19.10 -8.41
CA GLU A 75 6.24 -18.85 -7.45
C GLU A 75 6.62 -17.37 -7.35
N ASN A 76 6.31 -16.52 -8.34
CA ASN A 76 6.52 -15.09 -8.20
C ASN A 76 5.74 -14.58 -7.00
N GLU A 77 6.34 -13.71 -6.24
CA GLU A 77 5.69 -13.07 -5.08
C GLU A 77 5.35 -11.62 -5.34
N ILE A 78 4.31 -11.16 -4.66
CA ILE A 78 4.12 -9.74 -4.36
C ILE A 78 4.34 -9.56 -2.88
N VAL A 79 5.34 -8.78 -2.52
CA VAL A 79 5.57 -8.41 -1.13
C VAL A 79 5.10 -6.98 -0.91
N ILE A 80 4.34 -6.75 0.16
CA ILE A 80 3.87 -5.40 0.53
C ILE A 80 4.23 -5.14 1.99
N SER A 81 4.98 -4.08 2.24
CA SER A 81 5.41 -3.71 3.58
C SER A 81 5.34 -2.21 3.86
N SER A 82 5.61 -1.87 5.11
CA SER A 82 5.95 -0.50 5.54
C SER A 82 7.15 -0.54 6.48
N GLY A 83 7.88 0.59 6.59
CA GLY A 83 9.00 0.68 7.53
C GLY A 83 8.55 0.88 8.99
N PRO A 84 9.48 0.86 9.98
CA PRO A 84 9.13 0.99 11.39
C PRO A 84 8.41 2.31 11.74
N CYS A 85 8.68 3.39 11.02
CA CYS A 85 7.93 4.64 11.17
C CYS A 85 6.54 4.62 10.53
N GLY A 86 6.17 3.55 9.78
CA GLY A 86 4.84 3.43 9.16
C GLY A 86 3.73 3.45 10.20
N GLY A 87 2.74 4.35 10.03
CA GLY A 87 1.65 4.51 10.97
C GLY A 87 1.92 5.44 12.16
N THR A 88 3.12 5.99 12.30
CA THR A 88 3.45 6.96 13.35
C THR A 88 2.72 8.28 13.08
N SER A 89 1.70 8.60 13.86
CA SER A 89 0.86 9.79 13.66
C SER A 89 1.59 11.12 13.98
N GLN A 90 2.63 11.06 14.77
CA GLN A 90 3.39 12.22 15.23
C GLN A 90 4.47 12.67 14.23
N TYR A 91 4.89 11.80 13.30
CA TYR A 91 5.94 12.08 12.33
C TYR A 91 5.37 12.21 10.91
N PRO A 92 5.74 13.26 10.13
CA PRO A 92 5.23 13.44 8.78
C PRO A 92 5.78 12.37 7.81
N GLY A 93 4.97 11.98 6.81
CA GLY A 93 5.39 11.03 5.78
C GLY A 93 5.30 9.55 6.15
N SER A 94 4.69 9.21 7.29
CA SER A 94 4.61 7.85 7.84
C SER A 94 3.53 6.94 7.21
N GLY A 95 2.83 7.37 6.17
CA GLY A 95 1.73 6.62 5.54
C GLY A 95 2.11 5.83 4.29
N LYS A 96 3.39 5.58 4.03
CA LYS A 96 3.82 4.89 2.82
C LYS A 96 3.85 3.38 3.00
N SER A 97 3.34 2.69 1.96
CA SER A 97 3.58 1.27 1.69
C SER A 97 4.49 1.14 0.47
N ILE A 98 5.24 0.06 0.41
CA ILE A 98 6.01 -0.34 -0.77
C ILE A 98 5.48 -1.70 -1.19
N ALA A 99 5.41 -1.92 -2.49
CA ALA A 99 5.08 -3.23 -3.05
C ALA A 99 6.19 -3.61 -4.04
N ALA A 100 6.70 -4.84 -3.96
CA ALA A 100 7.74 -5.37 -4.82
C ALA A 100 7.32 -6.70 -5.45
N THR A 101 7.80 -6.97 -6.66
CA THR A 101 7.58 -8.23 -7.40
C THR A 101 8.52 -8.30 -8.61
N ILE A 102 8.54 -9.44 -9.33
CA ILE A 102 9.09 -9.49 -10.69
C ILE A 102 8.07 -8.87 -11.65
N SER A 103 8.51 -7.89 -12.42
CA SER A 103 7.65 -7.06 -13.28
C SER A 103 7.29 -7.74 -14.60
N PRO A 104 6.01 -7.70 -15.05
CA PRO A 104 5.63 -8.13 -16.38
C PRO A 104 6.14 -7.20 -17.50
N LEU A 105 6.63 -5.99 -17.16
CA LEU A 105 7.16 -5.03 -18.13
C LEU A 105 8.63 -5.30 -18.46
N THR A 106 9.42 -5.67 -17.47
CA THR A 106 10.88 -5.67 -17.56
C THR A 106 11.50 -7.04 -17.26
N ASP A 107 10.71 -8.00 -16.77
CA ASP A 107 11.14 -9.32 -16.28
C ASP A 107 12.26 -9.26 -15.20
N VAL A 108 12.36 -8.12 -14.50
CA VAL A 108 13.25 -7.93 -13.35
C VAL A 108 12.49 -7.46 -12.14
N VAL A 109 13.11 -7.49 -10.98
CA VAL A 109 12.52 -7.00 -9.74
C VAL A 109 12.25 -5.50 -9.85
N ILE A 110 11.05 -5.12 -9.46
CA ILE A 110 10.59 -3.73 -9.39
C ILE A 110 9.92 -3.46 -8.05
N ASP A 111 10.01 -2.24 -7.58
CA ASP A 111 9.19 -1.75 -6.47
C ASP A 111 8.37 -0.52 -6.87
N SER A 112 7.28 -0.31 -6.17
CA SER A 112 6.46 0.88 -6.30
C SER A 112 5.89 1.34 -4.97
N ASN A 113 6.00 2.64 -4.72
CA ASN A 113 5.48 3.25 -3.50
C ASN A 113 4.01 3.64 -3.67
N ALA A 114 3.24 3.46 -2.61
CA ALA A 114 1.89 4.00 -2.51
C ALA A 114 1.64 4.65 -1.14
N GLY A 115 0.81 5.69 -1.12
CA GLY A 115 0.22 6.19 0.12
C GLY A 115 -0.99 5.35 0.50
N GLY A 116 -1.81 5.86 1.41
CA GLY A 116 -3.01 5.18 1.89
C GLY A 116 -2.83 4.63 3.29
N HIS A 117 -3.77 3.81 3.74
CA HIS A 117 -3.76 3.29 5.10
C HIS A 117 -3.33 1.81 5.20
N PHE A 118 -3.19 1.11 4.08
CA PHE A 118 -2.98 -0.34 4.08
C PHE A 118 -1.72 -0.77 4.85
N GLY A 119 -0.54 -0.19 4.56
CA GLY A 119 0.69 -0.58 5.25
C GLY A 119 0.67 -0.30 6.75
N PRO A 120 0.26 0.90 7.23
CA PRO A 120 0.02 1.14 8.63
C PRO A 120 -0.96 0.16 9.28
N TYR A 121 -2.09 -0.13 8.63
CA TYR A 121 -3.10 -1.03 9.19
C TYR A 121 -2.65 -2.49 9.20
N LEU A 122 -1.89 -2.92 8.18
CA LEU A 122 -1.24 -4.22 8.17
C LEU A 122 -0.33 -4.40 9.39
N LYS A 123 0.46 -3.37 9.71
CA LYS A 123 1.32 -3.37 10.89
C LYS A 123 0.49 -3.42 12.18
N PHE A 124 -0.55 -2.59 12.31
CA PHE A 124 -1.43 -2.62 13.49
C PHE A 124 -2.23 -3.92 13.60
N ALA A 125 -2.38 -4.65 12.50
CA ALA A 125 -2.88 -6.01 12.51
C ALA A 125 -1.82 -7.05 12.88
N GLY A 126 -0.59 -6.64 13.17
CA GLY A 126 0.47 -7.51 13.67
C GLY A 126 1.42 -8.05 12.60
N TRP A 127 1.54 -7.38 11.43
CA TRP A 127 2.37 -7.86 10.33
C TRP A 127 3.25 -6.75 9.76
N ASP A 128 4.57 -6.95 9.74
CA ASP A 128 5.54 -6.01 9.16
C ASP A 128 5.51 -6.02 7.63
N ALA A 129 5.15 -7.17 7.04
CA ALA A 129 4.95 -7.35 5.60
C ALA A 129 3.93 -8.46 5.33
N ILE A 130 3.37 -8.47 4.12
CA ILE A 130 2.62 -9.59 3.54
C ILE A 130 3.29 -10.07 2.27
N GLU A 131 3.43 -11.39 2.13
CA GLU A 131 3.94 -12.11 0.98
C GLU A 131 2.75 -12.82 0.31
N LEU A 132 2.48 -12.52 -0.97
CA LEU A 132 1.40 -13.10 -1.75
C LEU A 132 1.99 -13.97 -2.86
N GLN A 133 1.86 -15.28 -2.74
CA GLN A 133 2.39 -16.27 -3.67
C GLN A 133 1.28 -17.20 -4.20
N GLY A 134 1.61 -18.07 -5.12
CA GLY A 134 0.66 -18.99 -5.76
C GLY A 134 -0.20 -18.31 -6.83
N GLN A 135 -1.04 -19.10 -7.46
CA GLN A 135 -2.10 -18.69 -8.39
C GLN A 135 -3.34 -19.51 -8.09
N SER A 136 -4.42 -18.84 -7.74
CA SER A 136 -5.70 -19.50 -7.44
C SER A 136 -6.38 -19.99 -8.72
N GLU A 137 -7.16 -21.07 -8.63
CA GLU A 137 -8.01 -21.57 -9.75
C GLU A 137 -9.23 -20.65 -9.99
N ARG A 138 -9.62 -19.87 -9.00
CA ARG A 138 -10.75 -18.94 -9.01
C ARG A 138 -10.38 -17.58 -8.45
N ASP A 139 -11.21 -16.58 -8.64
CA ASP A 139 -10.99 -15.28 -8.05
C ASP A 139 -11.18 -15.35 -6.53
N VAL A 140 -10.22 -14.80 -5.78
CA VAL A 140 -10.22 -14.83 -4.31
C VAL A 140 -10.03 -13.45 -3.71
N ILE A 141 -10.47 -13.31 -2.46
CA ILE A 141 -10.19 -12.15 -1.60
C ILE A 141 -9.46 -12.67 -0.36
N VAL A 142 -8.40 -11.99 0.05
CA VAL A 142 -7.72 -12.25 1.31
C VAL A 142 -8.20 -11.23 2.33
N THR A 143 -8.59 -11.68 3.51
CA THR A 143 -8.99 -10.80 4.62
C THR A 143 -8.08 -11.02 5.82
N ILE A 144 -7.71 -9.93 6.46
CA ILE A 144 -6.94 -9.89 7.71
C ILE A 144 -7.79 -9.13 8.71
N ASP A 145 -8.34 -9.81 9.70
CA ASP A 145 -9.17 -9.20 10.74
C ASP A 145 -8.42 -9.20 12.07
N ALA A 146 -8.06 -8.00 12.51
CA ALA A 146 -7.41 -7.72 13.78
C ALA A 146 -8.24 -6.74 14.63
N SER A 147 -9.55 -6.73 14.46
CA SER A 147 -10.45 -5.83 15.18
C SER A 147 -10.54 -6.10 16.68
N ALA A 148 -10.09 -7.27 17.15
CA ALA A 148 -9.96 -7.59 18.57
C ALA A 148 -8.86 -6.79 19.29
N GLY A 149 -7.86 -6.24 18.54
CA GLY A 149 -6.75 -5.47 19.09
C GLY A 149 -5.64 -6.32 19.71
N GLU A 150 -4.63 -5.64 20.25
CA GLU A 150 -3.44 -6.26 20.86
C GLU A 150 -3.82 -7.31 21.91
N GLY A 151 -3.15 -8.47 21.86
CA GLY A 151 -3.42 -9.61 22.74
C GLY A 151 -4.67 -10.40 22.40
N GLY A 152 -5.54 -9.87 21.52
CA GLY A 152 -6.72 -10.57 21.01
C GLY A 152 -6.41 -11.54 19.89
N GLU A 153 -7.40 -12.30 19.48
CA GLU A 153 -7.29 -13.24 18.37
C GLU A 153 -7.58 -12.54 17.03
N GLY A 154 -6.64 -12.67 16.10
CA GLY A 154 -6.80 -12.20 14.71
C GLY A 154 -6.99 -13.37 13.76
N TYR A 155 -7.60 -13.10 12.60
CA TYR A 155 -7.87 -14.11 11.58
C TYR A 155 -7.42 -13.65 10.21
N VAL A 156 -6.74 -14.54 9.51
CA VAL A 156 -6.45 -14.37 8.08
C VAL A 156 -7.24 -15.42 7.31
N LYS A 157 -8.00 -14.99 6.29
CA LYS A 157 -8.81 -15.92 5.48
C LYS A 157 -8.57 -15.69 4.00
N ILE A 158 -8.56 -16.78 3.24
CA ILE A 158 -8.74 -16.76 1.79
C ILE A 158 -10.21 -17.13 1.56
N ILE A 159 -10.95 -16.24 0.92
CA ILE A 159 -12.37 -16.44 0.62
C ILE A 159 -12.62 -16.45 -0.88
N ASP A 160 -13.58 -17.23 -1.33
CA ASP A 160 -14.02 -17.24 -2.72
C ASP A 160 -14.67 -15.89 -3.06
N ALA A 161 -14.20 -15.22 -4.10
CA ALA A 161 -14.83 -13.99 -4.55
C ALA A 161 -16.18 -14.31 -5.21
N PRO A 162 -17.29 -13.67 -4.79
CA PRO A 162 -18.59 -13.97 -5.35
C PRO A 162 -18.65 -13.62 -6.84
N ALA A 163 -19.52 -14.31 -7.58
CA ALA A 163 -19.63 -14.16 -9.04
C ALA A 163 -20.03 -12.73 -9.47
N ASP A 164 -20.75 -12.01 -8.62
CA ASP A 164 -21.15 -10.61 -8.80
C ASP A 164 -20.12 -9.59 -8.27
N CYS A 165 -18.93 -10.05 -7.86
CA CYS A 165 -17.83 -9.18 -7.42
C CYS A 165 -17.46 -8.19 -8.54
N PRO A 166 -17.56 -6.87 -8.31
CA PRO A 166 -17.35 -5.87 -9.34
C PRO A 166 -15.97 -5.94 -9.99
N VAL A 167 -15.91 -5.71 -11.29
CA VAL A 167 -14.67 -5.78 -12.08
C VAL A 167 -13.99 -4.41 -12.28
N ASP A 168 -14.74 -3.33 -12.13
CA ASP A 168 -14.21 -1.95 -12.14
C ASP A 168 -13.59 -1.62 -10.79
N THR A 169 -12.43 -0.98 -10.79
CA THR A 169 -11.65 -0.68 -9.57
C THR A 169 -12.41 0.17 -8.56
N HIS A 170 -13.14 1.19 -9.01
CA HIS A 170 -13.84 2.10 -8.11
C HIS A 170 -15.14 1.49 -7.59
N VAL A 171 -15.84 0.73 -8.45
CA VAL A 171 -17.05 -0.01 -8.05
C VAL A 171 -16.68 -1.11 -7.06
N LEU A 172 -15.58 -1.85 -7.33
CA LEU A 172 -15.05 -2.86 -6.41
C LEU A 172 -14.73 -2.26 -5.04
N GLY A 173 -14.08 -1.11 -5.00
CA GLY A 173 -13.73 -0.49 -3.72
C GLY A 173 -14.95 -0.07 -2.90
N ARG A 174 -15.99 0.50 -3.53
CA ARG A 174 -17.25 0.78 -2.83
C ARG A 174 -17.92 -0.50 -2.35
N TRP A 175 -17.97 -1.51 -3.20
CA TRP A 175 -18.52 -2.82 -2.85
C TRP A 175 -17.78 -3.46 -1.65
N ILE A 176 -16.42 -3.41 -1.63
CA ILE A 176 -15.63 -3.86 -0.48
C ILE A 176 -16.04 -3.10 0.78
N ASN A 177 -16.12 -1.78 0.68
CA ASN A 177 -16.44 -0.92 1.81
C ASN A 177 -17.85 -1.22 2.39
N ASP A 178 -18.82 -1.50 1.53
CA ASP A 178 -20.20 -1.78 1.93
C ASP A 178 -20.41 -3.23 2.39
N THR A 179 -19.56 -4.16 1.91
CA THR A 179 -19.66 -5.59 2.25
C THR A 179 -18.91 -5.93 3.54
N PHE A 180 -17.73 -5.32 3.76
CA PHE A 180 -16.82 -5.67 4.85
C PHE A 180 -16.81 -4.67 6.02
N ALA A 181 -17.53 -3.55 5.92
CA ALA A 181 -17.70 -2.59 7.00
C ALA A 181 -19.19 -2.31 7.22
N GLU A 182 -19.65 -2.52 8.45
CA GLU A 182 -21.07 -2.31 8.80
C GLU A 182 -21.36 -0.87 9.19
N THR A 183 -20.39 -0.21 9.82
CA THR A 183 -20.51 1.14 10.36
C THR A 183 -19.46 2.10 9.79
N GLU A 184 -19.67 3.39 9.97
CA GLU A 184 -18.67 4.42 9.62
C GLU A 184 -17.31 4.19 10.35
N PRO A 185 -17.27 3.91 11.66
CA PRO A 185 -16.03 3.55 12.33
C PRO A 185 -15.32 2.33 11.73
N ASP A 186 -16.05 1.32 11.27
CA ASP A 186 -15.42 0.15 10.61
C ASP A 186 -14.74 0.56 9.30
N ARG A 187 -15.36 1.46 8.52
CA ARG A 187 -14.78 1.99 7.28
C ARG A 187 -13.48 2.76 7.54
N GLU A 188 -13.42 3.49 8.64
CA GLU A 188 -12.23 4.22 9.06
C GLU A 188 -11.07 3.31 9.47
N LEU A 189 -11.37 2.12 10.01
CA LEU A 189 -10.40 1.16 10.53
C LEU A 189 -10.13 0.00 9.55
N MET A 190 -10.60 0.14 8.33
CA MET A 190 -10.38 -0.80 7.24
C MET A 190 -9.59 -0.16 6.10
N ALA A 191 -8.66 -0.90 5.55
CA ALA A 191 -7.96 -0.55 4.32
C ALA A 191 -7.79 -1.78 3.44
N PHE A 192 -7.63 -1.57 2.13
CA PHE A 192 -7.43 -2.67 1.22
C PHE A 192 -6.52 -2.28 0.05
N VAL A 193 -5.93 -3.28 -0.56
CA VAL A 193 -5.31 -3.19 -1.88
C VAL A 193 -6.14 -3.98 -2.87
N SER A 194 -6.30 -3.46 -4.09
CA SER A 194 -7.12 -4.08 -5.13
C SER A 194 -6.68 -3.69 -6.52
N THR A 195 -7.14 -4.44 -7.53
CA THR A 195 -6.98 -4.07 -8.93
C THR A 195 -8.22 -4.47 -9.73
N GLY A 196 -8.53 -3.71 -10.77
CA GLY A 196 -9.65 -3.99 -11.67
C GLY A 196 -9.30 -4.96 -12.78
N SER A 197 -10.32 -5.36 -13.55
CA SER A 197 -10.17 -6.30 -14.67
C SER A 197 -9.29 -5.79 -15.82
N GLY A 198 -9.10 -4.47 -15.96
CA GLY A 198 -8.17 -3.90 -16.92
C GLY A 198 -6.75 -4.44 -16.81
N SER A 199 -6.35 -4.86 -15.61
CA SER A 199 -5.03 -5.49 -15.36
C SER A 199 -4.87 -6.85 -16.04
N ASN A 200 -5.94 -7.50 -16.50
CA ASN A 200 -5.87 -8.73 -17.31
C ASN A 200 -5.35 -8.48 -18.73
N ALA A 201 -5.52 -7.27 -19.25
CA ALA A 201 -5.25 -6.93 -20.66
C ALA A 201 -4.06 -5.97 -20.81
N THR A 202 -3.30 -5.74 -19.76
CA THR A 202 -2.13 -4.85 -19.78
C THR A 202 -0.99 -5.40 -18.94
N ARG A 203 0.24 -5.05 -19.28
CA ARG A 203 1.42 -5.30 -18.44
C ARG A 203 1.74 -4.15 -17.48
N MET A 204 0.94 -3.09 -17.49
CA MET A 204 1.13 -1.86 -16.70
C MET A 204 0.04 -1.67 -15.63
N GLY A 205 -0.66 -2.72 -15.23
CA GLY A 205 -1.72 -2.64 -14.23
C GLY A 205 -1.22 -2.05 -12.91
N CYS A 206 -1.96 -1.05 -12.38
CA CYS A 206 -1.68 -0.46 -11.08
C CYS A 206 -2.29 -1.31 -9.96
N LEU A 207 -1.62 -1.36 -8.83
CA LEU A 207 -2.20 -1.83 -7.58
C LEU A 207 -2.72 -0.62 -6.79
N ASN A 208 -4.01 -0.60 -6.46
CA ASN A 208 -4.66 0.50 -5.78
C ASN A 208 -4.66 0.27 -4.27
N PHE A 209 -4.27 1.27 -3.52
CA PHE A 209 -4.24 1.32 -2.06
C PHE A 209 -5.32 2.27 -1.57
N SER A 210 -6.24 1.78 -0.76
CA SER A 210 -7.35 2.57 -0.25
C SER A 210 -6.95 3.44 0.94
N LEU A 211 -7.70 4.52 1.10
CA LEU A 211 -7.83 5.25 2.35
C LEU A 211 -9.26 5.79 2.45
N TYR A 212 -9.84 5.73 3.64
CA TYR A 212 -11.12 6.35 3.90
C TYR A 212 -10.93 7.80 4.35
N ASP A 213 -11.49 8.75 3.58
CA ASP A 213 -11.44 10.19 3.89
C ASP A 213 -12.61 10.54 4.82
N ARG A 214 -12.33 10.63 6.13
CA ARG A 214 -13.32 10.96 7.16
C ARG A 214 -14.07 12.27 6.90
N LYS A 215 -13.39 13.27 6.33
CA LYS A 215 -13.98 14.59 6.08
C LYS A 215 -15.00 14.53 4.95
N ARG A 216 -14.72 13.73 3.91
CA ARG A 216 -15.59 13.56 2.75
C ARG A 216 -16.52 12.37 2.85
N ARG A 217 -16.30 11.49 3.83
CA ARG A 217 -16.98 10.19 4.00
C ARG A 217 -16.96 9.37 2.73
N ASP A 218 -15.80 9.30 2.09
CA ASP A 218 -15.61 8.63 0.80
C ASP A 218 -14.24 7.98 0.70
N LEU A 219 -14.15 6.96 -0.15
CA LEU A 219 -12.91 6.27 -0.46
C LEU A 219 -12.02 7.12 -1.37
N ARG A 220 -10.74 7.12 -1.05
CA ARG A 220 -9.67 7.65 -1.87
C ARG A 220 -8.68 6.55 -2.19
N TYR A 221 -7.98 6.71 -3.31
CA TYR A 221 -7.00 5.74 -3.76
C TYR A 221 -5.65 6.39 -3.99
N LYS A 222 -4.62 5.64 -3.65
CA LYS A 222 -3.23 5.87 -4.06
C LYS A 222 -2.78 4.64 -4.84
N GLN A 223 -1.91 4.83 -5.81
CA GLN A 223 -1.52 3.77 -6.72
C GLN A 223 -0.03 3.42 -6.53
N ALA A 224 0.27 2.11 -6.40
CA ALA A 224 1.56 1.57 -6.79
C ALA A 224 1.52 1.45 -8.33
N GLY A 225 1.87 2.55 -8.98
CA GLY A 225 1.63 2.77 -10.41
C GLY A 225 2.78 2.37 -11.32
N ARG A 226 3.83 1.74 -10.78
CA ARG A 226 5.01 1.31 -11.53
C ARG A 226 5.12 -0.20 -11.62
N GLY A 227 5.80 -0.69 -12.65
CA GLY A 227 6.22 -2.08 -12.80
C GLY A 227 5.11 -3.10 -13.04
N GLY A 228 3.85 -2.69 -13.23
CA GLY A 228 2.77 -3.62 -13.52
C GLY A 228 2.39 -4.54 -12.35
N ILE A 229 2.60 -4.14 -11.10
CA ILE A 229 2.33 -4.96 -9.90
C ILE A 229 0.86 -5.38 -9.84
N GLY A 230 -0.06 -4.51 -10.26
CA GLY A 230 -1.48 -4.85 -10.36
C GLY A 230 -1.78 -5.95 -11.38
N THR A 231 -0.99 -6.05 -12.45
CA THR A 231 -1.07 -7.16 -13.40
C THR A 231 -0.70 -8.48 -12.74
N VAL A 232 0.43 -8.54 -12.01
CA VAL A 232 0.84 -9.72 -11.24
C VAL A 232 -0.22 -10.10 -10.22
N PHE A 233 -0.74 -9.12 -9.48
CA PHE A 233 -1.79 -9.33 -8.48
C PHE A 233 -3.05 -9.95 -9.11
N ARG A 234 -3.46 -9.45 -10.27
CA ARG A 234 -4.63 -9.98 -10.98
C ARG A 234 -4.35 -11.35 -11.61
N HIS A 235 -3.13 -11.60 -12.07
CA HIS A 235 -2.71 -12.91 -12.60
C HIS A 235 -2.80 -14.01 -11.53
N LYS A 236 -2.49 -13.68 -10.27
CA LYS A 236 -2.70 -14.56 -9.11
C LYS A 236 -4.18 -14.79 -8.77
N ARG A 237 -5.11 -14.15 -9.50
CA ARG A 237 -6.55 -14.15 -9.30
C ARG A 237 -6.98 -13.56 -7.96
N ILE A 238 -6.18 -12.70 -7.38
CA ILE A 238 -6.54 -11.94 -6.18
C ILE A 238 -7.35 -10.71 -6.61
N ARG A 239 -8.52 -10.51 -6.01
CA ARG A 239 -9.38 -9.33 -6.21
C ARG A 239 -9.02 -8.22 -5.26
N ALA A 240 -8.82 -8.57 -4.00
CA ALA A 240 -8.41 -7.64 -2.96
C ALA A 240 -7.68 -8.37 -1.82
N VAL A 241 -6.83 -7.62 -1.11
CA VAL A 241 -6.40 -7.94 0.25
C VAL A 241 -6.95 -6.87 1.16
N ILE A 242 -7.75 -7.26 2.16
CA ILE A 242 -8.47 -6.35 3.05
C ILE A 242 -7.89 -6.51 4.45
N VAL A 243 -7.58 -5.42 5.12
CA VAL A 243 -7.13 -5.41 6.51
C VAL A 243 -8.08 -4.57 7.34
N ARG A 244 -8.51 -5.12 8.48
CA ARG A 244 -9.25 -4.44 9.54
C ARG A 244 -8.40 -4.41 10.80
N THR A 245 -8.41 -3.28 11.48
CA THR A 245 -7.67 -3.11 12.72
C THR A 245 -8.55 -2.41 13.77
N THR A 246 -8.04 -2.27 14.98
CA THR A 246 -8.70 -1.49 16.04
C THR A 246 -8.24 -0.04 16.00
N ARG A 247 -8.79 0.77 16.90
CA ARG A 247 -8.36 2.17 17.09
C ARG A 247 -6.90 2.23 17.52
N PHE A 248 -6.20 3.21 16.99
CA PHE A 248 -4.78 3.42 17.25
C PHE A 248 -4.53 4.88 17.67
N GLY A 249 -3.46 5.08 18.43
CA GLY A 249 -3.02 6.37 18.93
C GLY A 249 -1.54 6.66 18.63
N ALA A 250 -1.00 7.65 19.30
CA ALA A 250 0.39 8.06 19.15
C ALA A 250 1.40 6.95 19.53
N ASP A 251 1.04 6.14 20.53
CA ASP A 251 1.91 5.11 21.10
C ASP A 251 1.70 3.71 20.50
N THR A 252 0.69 3.53 19.65
CA THR A 252 0.35 2.20 19.07
C THR A 252 1.53 1.57 18.35
N ASN A 253 2.41 2.35 17.73
CA ASN A 253 3.60 1.86 17.03
C ASN A 253 4.76 1.46 17.97
N GLY A 254 4.58 1.53 19.30
CA GLY A 254 5.57 1.18 20.30
C GLY A 254 6.90 1.92 20.14
N PRO A 255 6.94 3.25 19.99
CA PRO A 255 8.17 3.98 19.74
C PRO A 255 9.14 3.85 20.91
N ALA A 256 10.45 3.72 20.62
CA ALA A 256 11.49 3.62 21.63
C ALA A 256 11.56 4.88 22.53
N ASP A 257 11.26 6.04 21.95
CA ASP A 257 11.19 7.32 22.67
C ASP A 257 10.02 8.15 22.12
N PRO A 258 8.83 8.07 22.74
CA PRO A 258 7.63 8.81 22.33
C PRO A 258 7.81 10.33 22.32
N THR A 259 8.57 10.85 23.28
CA THR A 259 8.81 12.29 23.40
C THR A 259 9.69 12.79 22.27
N ARG A 260 10.77 12.07 21.98
CA ARG A 260 11.70 12.42 20.92
C ARG A 260 11.06 12.36 19.54
N ILE A 261 10.24 11.34 19.26
CA ILE A 261 9.57 11.24 17.95
C ILE A 261 8.54 12.35 17.75
N ALA A 262 7.79 12.73 18.79
CA ALA A 262 6.86 13.84 18.74
C ALA A 262 7.58 15.17 18.50
N GLN A 263 8.68 15.41 19.21
CA GLN A 263 9.51 16.62 19.05
C GLN A 263 10.10 16.69 17.65
N THR A 264 10.74 15.60 17.19
CA THR A 264 11.37 15.52 15.86
C THR A 264 10.32 15.74 14.75
N GLY A 265 9.12 15.17 14.90
CA GLY A 265 8.03 15.36 13.94
C GLY A 265 7.50 16.81 13.93
N ALA A 266 7.44 17.47 15.07
CA ALA A 266 7.08 18.89 15.16
C ALA A 266 8.15 19.78 14.49
N ASP A 267 9.43 19.49 14.74
CA ASP A 267 10.56 20.20 14.13
C ASP A 267 10.56 20.05 12.62
N MET A 268 10.39 18.83 12.11
CA MET A 268 10.30 18.55 10.69
C MET A 268 9.13 19.30 10.01
N ARG A 269 7.94 19.35 10.65
CA ARG A 269 6.81 20.14 10.12
C ARG A 269 7.12 21.62 10.06
N ARG A 270 7.78 22.17 11.08
CA ARG A 270 8.21 23.59 11.09
C ARG A 270 9.23 23.86 9.98
N GLU A 271 10.20 22.98 9.80
CA GLU A 271 11.22 23.10 8.78
C GLU A 271 10.62 23.05 7.37
N VAL A 272 9.78 22.06 7.06
CA VAL A 272 9.05 21.96 5.78
C VAL A 272 8.23 23.23 5.51
N THR A 273 7.54 23.76 6.53
CA THR A 273 6.73 24.98 6.38
C THR A 273 7.60 26.21 6.10
N ARG A 274 8.75 26.34 6.78
CA ARG A 274 9.68 27.46 6.61
C ARG A 274 10.36 27.46 5.25
N TRP A 275 10.78 26.27 4.78
CA TRP A 275 11.56 26.14 3.56
C TRP A 275 10.74 25.98 2.28
N ASP A 276 9.46 25.59 2.38
CA ASP A 276 8.63 25.36 1.19
C ASP A 276 8.60 26.56 0.21
N PRO A 277 8.39 27.82 0.66
CA PRO A 277 8.38 28.98 -0.24
C PRO A 277 9.72 29.25 -0.93
N VAL A 278 10.83 28.83 -0.31
CA VAL A 278 12.19 29.11 -0.77
C VAL A 278 12.71 28.02 -1.70
N GLN A 279 12.42 26.75 -1.36
CA GLN A 279 13.02 25.61 -2.07
C GLN A 279 12.19 25.16 -3.27
N ASN A 280 10.98 24.68 -3.05
CA ASN A 280 10.26 23.96 -4.09
C ASN A 280 8.73 24.09 -4.06
N ARG A 281 8.17 24.82 -3.10
CA ARG A 281 6.71 25.07 -2.96
C ARG A 281 5.82 23.81 -3.05
N MET A 282 6.39 22.64 -2.77
CA MET A 282 5.66 21.36 -2.88
C MET A 282 4.49 21.26 -1.90
N ARG A 283 4.61 21.88 -0.73
CA ARG A 283 3.56 21.92 0.27
C ARG A 283 2.38 22.80 -0.16
N SER A 284 2.67 23.97 -0.74
CA SER A 284 1.68 24.97 -1.13
C SER A 284 1.09 24.72 -2.52
N ARG A 285 1.90 24.30 -3.46
CA ARG A 285 1.52 24.13 -4.88
C ARG A 285 1.41 22.68 -5.35
N GLY A 286 1.91 21.73 -4.55
CA GLY A 286 1.97 20.31 -4.95
C GLY A 286 2.92 20.06 -6.12
N THR A 287 2.77 18.90 -6.76
CA THR A 287 3.67 18.46 -7.84
C THR A 287 3.55 19.29 -9.14
N SER A 288 2.48 20.05 -9.32
CA SER A 288 2.36 20.95 -10.48
C SER A 288 3.46 22.01 -10.55
N TYR A 289 4.06 22.37 -9.39
CA TYR A 289 5.22 23.25 -9.32
C TYR A 289 6.45 22.68 -10.05
N LEU A 290 6.61 21.36 -10.09
CA LEU A 290 7.74 20.72 -10.76
C LEU A 290 7.69 20.82 -12.28
N VAL A 291 6.53 21.09 -12.88
CA VAL A 291 6.36 21.15 -14.35
C VAL A 291 7.31 22.17 -14.94
N GLN A 292 7.38 23.39 -14.39
CA GLN A 292 8.29 24.42 -14.88
C GLN A 292 9.76 24.04 -14.66
N ILE A 293 10.09 23.53 -13.48
CA ILE A 293 11.46 23.09 -13.16
C ILE A 293 11.93 22.00 -14.13
N MET A 294 11.06 21.02 -14.42
CA MET A 294 11.40 19.95 -15.35
C MET A 294 11.58 20.47 -16.78
N ASP A 295 10.79 21.45 -17.19
CA ASP A 295 10.92 22.11 -18.50
C ASP A 295 12.24 22.86 -18.61
N ASP A 296 12.59 23.67 -17.60
CA ASP A 296 13.82 24.47 -17.53
C ASP A 296 15.11 23.62 -17.59
N TYR A 297 15.02 22.34 -17.19
CA TYR A 297 16.15 21.40 -17.18
C TYR A 297 16.05 20.32 -18.29
N ASP A 298 15.17 20.47 -19.28
CA ASP A 298 14.92 19.45 -20.33
C ASP A 298 14.55 18.06 -19.78
N LEU A 299 13.79 18.01 -18.68
CA LEU A 299 13.36 16.79 -18.02
C LEU A 299 11.85 16.51 -18.12
N LEU A 300 11.07 17.43 -18.73
CA LEU A 300 9.64 17.25 -18.90
C LEU A 300 9.37 16.17 -19.95
N PRO A 301 8.62 15.10 -19.64
CA PRO A 301 8.35 14.02 -20.58
C PRO A 301 7.33 14.45 -21.65
N VAL A 302 7.83 15.06 -22.70
CA VAL A 302 7.03 15.55 -23.84
C VAL A 302 7.04 14.52 -24.97
N ARG A 303 5.86 14.21 -25.52
CA ARG A 303 5.67 13.20 -26.59
C ARG A 303 6.37 11.87 -26.28
N ASN A 304 6.05 11.30 -25.12
CA ASN A 304 6.66 10.04 -24.68
C ASN A 304 8.19 10.10 -24.61
N PHE A 305 8.73 11.15 -23.96
CA PHE A 305 10.18 11.38 -23.76
C PHE A 305 11.00 11.64 -25.04
N GLN A 306 10.35 12.03 -26.13
CA GLN A 306 11.06 12.49 -27.32
C GLN A 306 11.70 13.87 -27.14
N PHE A 307 11.12 14.69 -26.26
CA PHE A 307 11.61 16.02 -25.90
C PHE A 307 11.55 16.20 -24.39
N GLY A 308 12.39 17.05 -23.84
CA GLY A 308 12.46 17.38 -22.43
C GLY A 308 11.80 18.69 -22.03
N ALA A 309 11.39 19.53 -23.01
CA ALA A 309 10.73 20.80 -22.80
C ALA A 309 9.64 21.07 -23.86
N HIS A 310 8.70 21.98 -23.56
CA HIS A 310 7.64 22.36 -24.49
C HIS A 310 7.28 23.85 -24.37
N PRO A 311 7.10 24.57 -25.50
CA PRO A 311 6.79 26.00 -25.46
C PRO A 311 5.49 26.37 -24.75
N ASP A 312 4.54 25.44 -24.64
CA ASP A 312 3.26 25.65 -23.96
C ASP A 312 3.31 25.33 -22.45
N THR A 313 4.47 24.98 -21.89
CA THR A 313 4.64 24.72 -20.44
C THR A 313 4.10 25.85 -19.56
N PRO A 314 4.24 27.15 -19.91
CA PRO A 314 3.63 28.23 -19.13
C PRO A 314 2.10 28.16 -18.99
N LEU A 315 1.41 27.42 -19.87
CA LEU A 315 -0.06 27.26 -19.83
C LEU A 315 -0.53 26.19 -18.84
N ILE A 316 0.39 25.33 -18.38
CA ILE A 316 0.08 24.17 -17.52
C ILE A 316 0.92 24.09 -16.25
N ASN A 317 1.80 25.05 -15.99
CA ASN A 317 2.69 25.06 -14.84
C ASN A 317 1.98 25.36 -13.51
N GLY A 318 2.72 25.32 -12.41
CA GLY A 318 2.19 25.53 -11.06
C GLY A 318 1.55 26.90 -10.84
N ASP A 319 1.98 27.95 -11.54
CA ASP A 319 1.44 29.30 -11.40
C ASP A 319 0.00 29.40 -11.95
N VAL A 320 -0.27 28.74 -13.07
CA VAL A 320 -1.62 28.66 -13.66
C VAL A 320 -2.59 27.95 -12.70
N TRP A 321 -2.14 26.85 -12.07
CA TRP A 321 -2.98 26.13 -11.12
C TRP A 321 -3.23 26.93 -9.84
N GLU A 322 -2.22 27.62 -9.31
CA GLU A 322 -2.38 28.49 -8.14
C GLU A 322 -3.41 29.60 -8.42
N GLN A 323 -3.32 30.28 -9.59
CA GLN A 323 -4.29 31.29 -9.98
C GLN A 323 -5.73 30.75 -10.04
N ARG A 324 -5.92 29.55 -10.63
CA ARG A 324 -7.25 28.91 -10.71
C ARG A 324 -7.80 28.51 -9.35
N PHE A 325 -6.95 28.07 -8.42
CA PHE A 325 -7.37 27.72 -7.06
C PHE A 325 -7.72 28.93 -6.21
N THR A 326 -7.10 30.08 -6.44
CA THR A 326 -7.39 31.31 -5.69
C THR A 326 -8.62 32.06 -6.23
N GLN A 327 -9.05 31.75 -7.44
CA GLN A 327 -10.24 32.35 -8.07
C GLN A 327 -11.56 31.60 -7.74
N ASN A 328 -11.51 30.40 -7.18
CA ASN A 328 -12.64 29.57 -6.78
C ASN A 328 -12.67 29.38 -5.26
#